data_674e4ac77afe1c8e21c4fef37c6a8c1a
#
_entry.id   674e4ac77afe1c8e21c4fef37c6a8c1a
#
_cell.length_a   1.000
_cell.length_b   1.000
_cell.length_c   1.000
_cell.angle_alpha   90.00
_cell.angle_beta   90.00
_cell.angle_gamma   90.00
#
_symmetry.space_group_name_H-M   'P 1'
#
loop_
_entity.id
_entity.type
_entity.pdbx_description
1 polymer ?
#
loop_
_entity_poly.entity_id
_entity_poly.type
_entity_poly.pdbx_seq_one_letter_code
_entity_poly.pdbx_strand_id
1 'polypeptide(L)'
;QLADRIEVENLPDNEHTQSLFRYFFKKWLVAMVVAWVTLKVVNQMILIFVGKGGIFKTTFFHMLLPPQLRQYFLNDSTGAYTDKDFMEAFSSKALLCLDEFEMVFGKNLSAFKSNMTKVTFSIRRPYDKYRSEMPHRGSLCGTTNNQQFITDEENRRYCPWLVKSIESPIEHPI
;
A
#
# COMPACT_ATOMS: atom_id res chain seq x y z
N GLN A 1 -15.39 12.13 -7.33
CA GLN A 1 -14.74 11.44 -6.19
C GLN A 1 -13.40 10.84 -6.61
N LEU A 2 -12.43 10.61 -5.67
CA LEU A 2 -11.09 10.08 -6.00
C LEU A 2 -11.13 8.73 -6.73
N ALA A 3 -12.00 7.84 -6.31
CA ALA A 3 -12.16 6.53 -6.96
C ALA A 3 -12.71 6.61 -8.39
N ASP A 4 -13.35 7.70 -8.77
CA ASP A 4 -13.93 7.87 -10.11
C ASP A 4 -12.86 8.23 -11.15
N ARG A 5 -11.67 8.64 -10.69
CA ARG A 5 -10.50 8.91 -11.52
C ARG A 5 -9.76 7.65 -11.97
N ILE A 6 -10.17 6.49 -11.46
CA ILE A 6 -9.56 5.21 -11.73
C ILE A 6 -10.60 4.32 -12.42
N GLU A 7 -10.35 3.98 -13.67
CA GLU A 7 -11.14 3.01 -14.40
C GLU A 7 -10.55 1.62 -14.20
N VAL A 8 -11.35 0.70 -13.66
CA VAL A 8 -10.95 -0.71 -13.48
C VAL A 8 -11.57 -1.59 -14.56
N GLU A 9 -10.89 -2.68 -14.88
CA GLU A 9 -11.44 -3.72 -15.75
C GLU A 9 -12.55 -4.49 -15.05
N ASN A 10 -13.60 -4.85 -15.79
CA ASN A 10 -14.66 -5.68 -15.23
C ASN A 10 -14.11 -7.06 -14.87
N LEU A 11 -14.46 -7.53 -13.68
CA LEU A 11 -14.24 -8.92 -13.31
C LEU A 11 -15.14 -9.83 -14.14
N PRO A 12 -14.70 -11.06 -14.46
CA PRO A 12 -15.58 -12.03 -15.08
C PRO A 12 -16.90 -12.12 -14.33
N ASP A 13 -18.01 -12.08 -15.04
CA ASP A 13 -19.37 -12.20 -14.52
C ASP A 13 -19.81 -11.12 -13.50
N ASN A 14 -19.11 -9.95 -13.44
CA ASN A 14 -19.47 -8.88 -12.53
C ASN A 14 -19.53 -7.51 -13.21
N GLU A 15 -20.74 -7.08 -13.59
CA GLU A 15 -20.99 -5.76 -14.19
C GLU A 15 -20.82 -4.60 -13.19
N HIS A 16 -20.73 -4.87 -11.88
CA HIS A 16 -20.62 -3.87 -10.83
C HIS A 16 -19.21 -3.68 -10.31
N THR A 17 -18.18 -4.11 -11.04
CA THR A 17 -16.77 -4.07 -10.62
C THR A 17 -16.33 -2.67 -10.19
N GLN A 18 -16.71 -1.62 -10.93
CA GLN A 18 -16.36 -0.24 -10.58
C GLN A 18 -16.98 0.19 -9.24
N SER A 19 -18.19 -0.23 -8.94
CA SER A 19 -18.85 0.06 -7.65
C SER A 19 -18.18 -0.68 -6.50
N LEU A 20 -17.78 -1.92 -6.75
CA LEU A 20 -17.04 -2.74 -5.80
C LEU A 20 -15.65 -2.14 -5.51
N PHE A 21 -14.95 -1.68 -6.54
CA PHE A 21 -13.70 -0.94 -6.42
C PHE A 21 -13.87 0.30 -5.52
N ARG A 22 -14.86 1.15 -5.79
CA ARG A 22 -15.16 2.35 -4.98
C ARG A 22 -15.35 2.02 -3.50
N TYR A 23 -16.07 0.92 -3.22
CA TYR A 23 -16.33 0.47 -1.85
C TYR A 23 -15.03 0.05 -1.13
N PHE A 24 -14.20 -0.79 -1.74
CA PHE A 24 -12.94 -1.26 -1.15
C PHE A 24 -11.90 -0.15 -1.07
N PHE A 25 -11.80 0.70 -2.08
CA PHE A 25 -10.93 1.87 -2.08
C PHE A 25 -11.27 2.81 -0.90
N LYS A 26 -12.57 3.11 -0.71
CA LYS A 26 -13.02 3.91 0.44
C LYS A 26 -12.67 3.25 1.77
N LYS A 27 -12.91 1.95 1.92
CA LYS A 27 -12.53 1.21 3.14
C LYS A 27 -11.04 1.27 3.43
N TRP A 28 -10.22 1.08 2.40
CA TRP A 28 -8.77 1.15 2.53
C TRP A 28 -8.31 2.55 2.94
N LEU A 29 -8.85 3.62 2.34
CA LEU A 29 -8.56 5.00 2.70
C LEU A 29 -8.94 5.30 4.16
N VAL A 30 -10.13 4.90 4.60
CA VAL A 30 -10.57 5.09 5.99
C VAL A 30 -9.63 4.35 6.94
N ALA A 31 -9.28 3.10 6.65
CA ALA A 31 -8.36 2.32 7.47
C ALA A 31 -6.96 2.96 7.55
N MET A 32 -6.48 3.53 6.44
CA MET A 32 -5.22 4.27 6.38
C MET A 32 -5.25 5.49 7.32
N VAL A 33 -6.29 6.32 7.24
CA VAL A 33 -6.42 7.51 8.10
C VAL A 33 -6.57 7.11 9.57
N VAL A 34 -7.34 6.08 9.88
CA VAL A 34 -7.51 5.56 11.25
C VAL A 34 -6.17 5.07 11.80
N ALA A 35 -5.34 4.39 11.01
CA ALA A 35 -4.01 3.94 11.42
C ALA A 35 -3.07 5.12 11.75
N TRP A 36 -3.23 6.27 11.10
CA TRP A 36 -2.42 7.45 11.41
C TRP A 36 -2.77 8.11 12.75
N VAL A 37 -4.06 8.11 13.10
CA VAL A 37 -4.58 8.87 14.26
C VAL A 37 -4.77 8.00 15.50
N THR A 38 -4.75 6.68 15.36
CA THR A 38 -4.90 5.75 16.49
C THR A 38 -3.65 4.88 16.66
N LEU A 39 -3.36 4.51 17.91
CA LEU A 39 -2.21 3.65 18.24
C LEU A 39 -2.56 2.15 18.28
N LYS A 40 -3.81 1.79 18.05
CA LYS A 40 -4.34 0.43 18.25
C LYS A 40 -4.85 -0.24 16.99
N VAL A 41 -4.94 0.50 15.90
CA VAL A 41 -5.50 0.01 14.63
C VAL A 41 -4.42 0.03 13.56
N VAL A 42 -4.33 -1.06 12.82
CA VAL A 42 -3.40 -1.23 11.70
C VAL A 42 -4.20 -1.51 10.44
N ASN A 43 -3.86 -0.84 9.34
CA ASN A 43 -4.42 -1.16 8.04
C ASN A 43 -3.72 -2.41 7.49
N GLN A 44 -4.39 -3.55 7.57
CA GLN A 44 -3.84 -4.85 7.13
C GLN A 44 -4.07 -5.11 5.63
N MET A 45 -4.84 -4.26 4.95
CA MET A 45 -5.15 -4.42 3.52
C MET A 45 -4.12 -3.69 2.67
N ILE A 46 -3.60 -4.37 1.66
CA ILE A 46 -2.74 -3.80 0.63
C ILE A 46 -3.59 -3.56 -0.62
N LEU A 47 -3.78 -2.30 -0.98
CA LEU A 47 -4.41 -1.93 -2.24
C LEU A 47 -3.38 -2.04 -3.37
N ILE A 48 -3.67 -2.85 -4.39
CA ILE A 48 -2.71 -3.14 -5.45
C ILE A 48 -3.31 -2.76 -6.80
N PHE A 49 -2.60 -1.89 -7.55
CA PHE A 49 -2.97 -1.54 -8.91
C PHE A 49 -2.16 -2.38 -9.90
N VAL A 50 -2.89 -3.21 -10.64
CA VAL A 50 -2.34 -4.08 -11.69
C VAL A 50 -2.68 -3.47 -13.04
N GLY A 51 -1.71 -3.27 -13.92
CA GLY A 51 -1.99 -2.70 -15.25
C GLY A 51 -0.72 -2.24 -15.97
N LYS A 52 -0.87 -1.76 -17.19
CA LYS A 52 0.24 -1.35 -18.05
C LYS A 52 1.12 -0.29 -17.39
N GLY A 53 2.40 -0.24 -17.77
CA GLY A 53 3.31 0.85 -17.39
C GLY A 53 2.82 2.20 -17.92
N GLY A 54 3.15 3.29 -17.22
CA GLY A 54 2.88 4.65 -17.67
C GLY A 54 1.47 5.19 -17.39
N ILE A 55 0.56 4.43 -16.78
CA ILE A 55 -0.80 4.89 -16.46
C ILE A 55 -0.93 5.57 -15.10
N PHE A 56 0.14 6.15 -14.58
CA PHE A 56 0.19 6.94 -13.33
C PHE A 56 -0.09 6.19 -12.01
N LYS A 57 0.03 4.85 -11.96
CA LYS A 57 -0.28 4.07 -10.75
C LYS A 57 0.47 4.57 -9.50
N THR A 58 1.79 4.62 -9.56
CA THR A 58 2.65 5.07 -8.44
C THR A 58 2.47 6.55 -8.16
N THR A 59 2.34 7.37 -9.22
CA THR A 59 2.09 8.81 -9.11
C THR A 59 0.78 9.09 -8.40
N PHE A 60 -0.28 8.33 -8.69
CA PHE A 60 -1.57 8.45 -8.01
C PHE A 60 -1.45 8.23 -6.51
N PHE A 61 -0.77 7.17 -6.08
CA PHE A 61 -0.55 6.90 -4.66
C PHE A 61 0.27 8.00 -3.97
N HIS A 62 1.29 8.53 -4.64
CA HIS A 62 2.06 9.65 -4.10
C HIS A 62 1.19 10.91 -3.92
N MET A 63 0.39 11.24 -4.92
CA MET A 63 -0.46 12.43 -4.92
C MET A 63 -1.69 12.29 -4.01
N LEU A 64 -2.04 11.06 -3.61
CA LEU A 64 -3.12 10.79 -2.65
C LEU A 64 -2.86 11.42 -1.28
N LEU A 65 -1.58 11.58 -0.91
CA LEU A 65 -1.22 12.31 0.30
C LEU A 65 -1.28 13.83 0.06
N PRO A 66 -1.90 14.58 0.99
CA PRO A 66 -1.83 16.04 0.98
C PRO A 66 -0.37 16.52 0.88
N PRO A 67 -0.09 17.67 0.24
CA PRO A 67 1.29 18.15 0.03
C PRO A 67 2.15 18.14 1.31
N GLN A 68 1.55 18.47 2.45
CA GLN A 68 2.24 18.53 3.75
C GLN A 68 2.67 17.14 4.25
N LEU A 69 1.98 16.08 3.80
CA LEU A 69 2.24 14.69 4.21
C LEU A 69 3.06 13.89 3.19
N ARG A 70 3.36 14.44 2.02
CA ARG A 70 4.10 13.73 0.96
C ARG A 70 5.51 13.29 1.39
N GLN A 71 6.14 13.97 2.34
CA GLN A 71 7.40 13.53 2.95
C GLN A 71 7.30 12.18 3.68
N TYR A 72 6.09 11.77 4.02
CA TYR A 72 5.80 10.47 4.65
C TYR A 72 5.38 9.40 3.64
N PHE A 73 5.44 9.70 2.35
CA PHE A 73 5.35 8.70 1.29
C PHE A 73 6.70 8.02 1.10
N LEU A 74 6.68 6.71 0.97
CA LEU A 74 7.86 5.93 0.59
C LEU A 74 7.52 5.09 -0.62
N ASN A 75 8.28 5.24 -1.70
CA ASN A 75 8.22 4.36 -2.85
C ASN A 75 9.42 3.42 -2.82
N ASP A 76 9.17 2.13 -2.85
CA ASP A 76 10.21 1.12 -2.96
C ASP A 76 10.00 0.23 -4.17
N SER A 77 11.00 0.20 -5.01
CA SER A 77 11.08 -0.66 -6.20
C SER A 77 12.13 -1.78 -6.04
N THR A 78 12.80 -1.86 -4.90
CA THR A 78 13.94 -2.77 -4.75
C THR A 78 13.57 -4.12 -4.14
N GLY A 79 12.47 -4.18 -3.39
CA GLY A 79 12.07 -5.38 -2.66
C GLY A 79 13.12 -5.88 -1.64
N ALA A 80 14.15 -5.08 -1.38
CA ALA A 80 15.35 -5.48 -0.62
C ALA A 80 15.26 -5.12 0.87
N TYR A 81 14.06 -4.88 1.41
CA TYR A 81 13.91 -4.56 2.82
C TYR A 81 14.27 -5.71 3.73
N THR A 82 15.10 -5.40 4.71
CA THR A 82 15.23 -6.23 5.90
C THR A 82 13.98 -6.06 6.79
N ASP A 83 13.74 -6.99 7.70
CA ASP A 83 12.65 -6.85 8.69
C ASP A 83 12.75 -5.54 9.47
N LYS A 84 13.97 -5.08 9.77
CA LYS A 84 14.20 -3.85 10.51
C LYS A 84 13.81 -2.62 9.69
N ASP A 85 14.15 -2.59 8.40
CA ASP A 85 13.81 -1.48 7.51
C ASP A 85 12.29 -1.35 7.35
N PHE A 86 11.58 -2.48 7.22
CA PHE A 86 10.12 -2.50 7.21
C PHE A 86 9.51 -1.96 8.51
N MET A 87 10.00 -2.39 9.68
CA MET A 87 9.50 -1.89 10.96
C MET A 87 9.71 -0.39 11.10
N GLU A 88 10.86 0.11 10.68
CA GLU A 88 11.17 1.54 10.70
C GLU A 88 10.27 2.32 9.73
N ALA A 89 10.08 1.80 8.51
CA ALA A 89 9.20 2.39 7.51
C ALA A 89 7.74 2.44 7.99
N PHE A 90 7.21 1.33 8.52
CA PHE A 90 5.85 1.27 9.08
C PHE A 90 5.64 2.23 10.25
N SER A 91 6.68 2.54 11.01
CA SER A 91 6.59 3.45 12.16
C SER A 91 6.74 4.92 11.78
N SER A 92 7.45 5.22 10.69
CA SER A 92 7.86 6.58 10.30
C SER A 92 7.13 7.12 9.09
N LYS A 93 6.52 6.27 8.27
CA LYS A 93 5.82 6.65 7.03
C LYS A 93 4.32 6.51 7.17
N ALA A 94 3.59 7.31 6.38
CA ALA A 94 2.14 7.26 6.31
C ALA A 94 1.65 6.24 5.26
N LEU A 95 2.34 6.20 4.12
CA LEU A 95 2.01 5.31 3.00
C LEU A 95 3.30 4.78 2.37
N LEU A 96 3.39 3.45 2.28
CA LEU A 96 4.48 2.73 1.63
C LEU A 96 3.93 2.13 0.33
N CYS A 97 4.47 2.53 -0.79
CA CYS A 97 4.16 1.97 -2.09
C CYS A 97 5.24 0.97 -2.50
N LEU A 98 4.84 -0.27 -2.67
CA LEU A 98 5.70 -1.33 -3.20
C LEU A 98 5.53 -1.35 -4.72
N ASP A 99 6.47 -0.71 -5.42
CA ASP A 99 6.51 -0.76 -6.87
C ASP A 99 7.09 -2.10 -7.31
N GLU A 100 6.59 -2.65 -8.42
CA GLU A 100 6.90 -4.03 -8.79
C GLU A 100 6.60 -5.02 -7.66
N PHE A 101 5.37 -4.98 -7.18
CA PHE A 101 4.91 -5.71 -5.99
C PHE A 101 5.30 -7.19 -5.97
N GLU A 102 5.44 -7.84 -7.12
CA GLU A 102 5.89 -9.21 -7.28
C GLU A 102 7.29 -9.48 -6.71
N MET A 103 8.15 -8.48 -6.66
CA MET A 103 9.50 -8.63 -6.12
C MET A 103 9.52 -8.87 -4.60
N VAL A 104 8.46 -8.47 -3.90
CA VAL A 104 8.32 -8.65 -2.45
C VAL A 104 8.07 -10.11 -2.07
N PHE A 105 7.64 -10.95 -3.03
CA PHE A 105 7.31 -12.37 -2.81
C PHE A 105 8.54 -13.30 -2.66
N GLY A 106 9.75 -12.73 -2.61
CA GLY A 106 10.97 -13.49 -2.38
C GLY A 106 11.12 -14.03 -0.95
N LYS A 107 12.35 -14.09 -0.49
CA LYS A 107 12.79 -14.81 0.72
C LYS A 107 12.16 -14.39 2.05
N ASN A 108 11.45 -13.24 2.14
CA ASN A 108 10.99 -12.66 3.41
C ASN A 108 9.46 -12.55 3.54
N LEU A 109 8.66 -13.24 2.72
CA LEU A 109 7.21 -13.08 2.69
C LEU A 109 6.54 -13.39 4.05
N SER A 110 6.99 -14.40 4.78
CA SER A 110 6.42 -14.75 6.09
C SER A 110 6.66 -13.68 7.14
N ALA A 111 7.86 -13.13 7.19
CA ALA A 111 8.21 -12.02 8.08
C ALA A 111 7.44 -10.74 7.71
N PHE A 112 7.33 -10.43 6.43
CA PHE A 112 6.52 -9.34 5.92
C PHE A 112 5.04 -9.47 6.36
N LYS A 113 4.42 -10.64 6.12
CA LYS A 113 3.05 -10.94 6.55
C LYS A 113 2.87 -10.79 8.08
N SER A 114 3.86 -11.23 8.86
CA SER A 114 3.86 -11.08 10.32
C SER A 114 3.94 -9.62 10.75
N ASN A 115 4.83 -8.85 10.15
CA ASN A 115 5.03 -7.44 10.51
C ASN A 115 3.80 -6.58 10.17
N MET A 116 3.07 -6.89 9.11
CA MET A 116 1.84 -6.17 8.73
C MET A 116 0.74 -6.19 9.81
N THR A 117 0.75 -7.15 10.71
CA THR A 117 -0.30 -7.29 11.75
C THR A 117 0.10 -6.73 13.10
N LYS A 118 1.37 -6.39 13.29
CA LYS A 118 1.87 -5.85 14.55
C LYS A 118 1.39 -4.42 14.76
N VAL A 119 0.87 -4.13 15.92
CA VAL A 119 0.42 -2.78 16.31
C VAL A 119 1.60 -1.90 16.73
N THR A 120 2.65 -2.51 17.30
CA THR A 120 3.88 -1.85 17.73
C THR A 120 5.10 -2.64 17.32
N PHE A 121 6.20 -1.96 17.14
CA PHE A 121 7.50 -2.52 16.84
C PHE A 121 8.51 -2.13 17.91
N SER A 122 9.29 -3.09 18.39
CA SER A 122 10.42 -2.84 19.29
C SER A 122 11.68 -2.62 18.47
N ILE A 123 12.06 -1.36 18.29
CA ILE A 123 13.16 -0.95 17.40
C ILE A 123 14.30 -0.38 18.23
N ARG A 124 15.54 -0.78 17.93
CA ARG A 124 16.76 -0.16 18.43
C ARG A 124 17.41 0.64 17.29
N ARG A 125 17.37 1.97 17.41
CA ARG A 125 18.06 2.84 16.44
C ARG A 125 19.58 2.75 16.58
N PRO A 126 20.34 3.08 15.53
CA PRO A 126 21.78 3.23 15.67
C PRO A 126 22.11 4.18 16.82
N TYR A 127 23.10 3.81 17.65
CA TYR A 127 23.57 4.55 18.83
C TYR A 127 22.62 4.59 20.03
N ASP A 128 21.38 4.09 19.93
CA ASP A 128 20.50 3.99 21.09
C ASP A 128 20.97 2.88 22.04
N LYS A 129 20.97 3.17 23.34
CA LYS A 129 21.31 2.19 24.37
C LYS A 129 20.19 1.19 24.58
N TYR A 130 18.93 1.62 24.42
CA TYR A 130 17.74 0.83 24.67
C TYR A 130 16.86 0.70 23.41
N ARG A 131 15.98 -0.29 23.40
CA ARG A 131 14.91 -0.42 22.41
C ARG A 131 13.77 0.54 22.75
N SER A 132 13.15 1.12 21.73
CA SER A 132 11.95 1.94 21.86
C SER A 132 10.78 1.26 21.20
N GLU A 133 9.60 1.36 21.82
CA GLU A 133 8.35 0.90 21.20
C GLU A 133 7.84 1.98 20.26
N MET A 134 7.66 1.60 19.00
CA MET A 134 7.20 2.47 17.92
C MET A 134 5.85 2.00 17.39
N PRO A 135 4.83 2.88 17.28
CA PRO A 135 3.53 2.46 16.76
C PRO A 135 3.60 2.18 15.25
N HIS A 136 2.84 1.22 14.80
CA HIS A 136 2.62 0.96 13.38
C HIS A 136 1.59 1.97 12.83
N ARG A 137 2.03 2.86 11.96
CA ARG A 137 1.19 3.91 11.33
C ARG A 137 1.08 3.78 9.83
N GLY A 138 2.08 3.17 9.20
CA GLY A 138 2.18 3.05 7.75
C GLY A 138 1.10 2.12 7.17
N SER A 139 0.46 2.55 6.11
CA SER A 139 -0.37 1.69 5.28
C SER A 139 0.38 1.27 4.02
N LEU A 140 -0.04 0.16 3.41
CA LEU A 140 0.57 -0.35 2.20
C LEU A 140 -0.31 -0.17 0.98
N CYS A 141 0.33 0.17 -0.12
CA CYS A 141 -0.19 0.00 -1.46
C CYS A 141 0.86 -0.67 -2.34
N GLY A 142 0.48 -1.13 -3.51
CA GLY A 142 1.40 -1.74 -4.46
C GLY A 142 1.01 -1.45 -5.89
N THR A 143 2.01 -1.53 -6.77
CA THR A 143 1.81 -1.47 -8.21
C THR A 143 2.51 -2.64 -8.88
N THR A 144 1.94 -3.15 -9.94
CA THR A 144 2.57 -4.18 -10.77
C THR A 144 2.06 -4.12 -12.20
N ASN A 145 2.87 -4.58 -13.13
CA ASN A 145 2.49 -4.79 -14.51
C ASN A 145 2.14 -6.27 -14.79
N ASN A 146 2.46 -7.16 -13.85
CA ASN A 146 2.23 -8.59 -13.96
C ASN A 146 0.85 -8.97 -13.41
N GLN A 147 -0.03 -9.50 -14.25
CA GLN A 147 -1.36 -9.95 -13.84
C GLN A 147 -1.34 -11.28 -13.08
N GLN A 148 -0.25 -12.05 -13.19
CA GLN A 148 -0.15 -13.39 -12.60
C GLN A 148 0.68 -13.40 -11.30
N PHE A 149 0.82 -12.26 -10.63
CA PHE A 149 1.67 -12.17 -9.44
C PHE A 149 1.07 -12.81 -8.19
N ILE A 150 -0.26 -13.00 -8.15
CA ILE A 150 -0.93 -13.64 -7.01
C ILE A 150 -0.94 -15.14 -7.24
N THR A 151 -0.04 -15.83 -6.55
CA THR A 151 0.03 -17.29 -6.52
C THR A 151 -0.50 -17.88 -5.20
N ASP A 152 -0.78 -17.03 -4.22
CA ASP A 152 -1.22 -17.41 -2.88
C ASP A 152 -2.72 -17.12 -2.74
N GLU A 153 -3.56 -18.12 -3.01
CA GLU A 153 -5.03 -18.02 -2.94
C GLU A 153 -5.56 -17.70 -1.54
N GLU A 154 -4.77 -17.93 -0.50
CA GLU A 154 -5.18 -17.69 0.89
C GLU A 154 -4.94 -16.25 1.37
N ASN A 155 -4.44 -15.35 0.52
CA ASN A 155 -4.01 -14.05 1.00
C ASN A 155 -5.12 -13.00 1.04
N ARG A 156 -5.94 -13.05 2.09
CA ARG A 156 -6.99 -12.08 2.41
C ARG A 156 -6.51 -10.62 2.57
N ARG A 157 -5.19 -10.38 2.56
CA ARG A 157 -4.63 -9.03 2.73
C ARG A 157 -4.49 -8.29 1.42
N TYR A 158 -4.41 -9.00 0.30
CA TYR A 158 -4.23 -8.39 -1.02
C TYR A 158 -5.59 -7.98 -1.60
N CYS A 159 -5.64 -6.74 -2.08
CA CYS A 159 -6.80 -6.17 -2.74
C CYS A 159 -6.38 -5.68 -4.13
N PRO A 160 -6.17 -6.61 -5.09
CA PRO A 160 -5.72 -6.27 -6.42
C PRO A 160 -6.88 -5.80 -7.30
N TRP A 161 -6.59 -4.80 -8.14
CA TRP A 161 -7.50 -4.27 -9.13
C TRP A 161 -6.79 -4.12 -10.46
N LEU A 162 -7.40 -4.68 -11.51
CA LEU A 162 -6.96 -4.48 -12.89
C LEU A 162 -7.36 -3.07 -13.32
N VAL A 163 -6.37 -2.19 -13.47
CA VAL A 163 -6.56 -0.79 -13.79
C VAL A 163 -6.35 -0.57 -15.28
N LYS A 164 -7.36 -0.05 -15.96
CA LYS A 164 -7.29 0.34 -17.38
C LYS A 164 -6.61 1.69 -17.55
N SER A 165 -7.08 2.67 -16.79
CA SER A 165 -6.61 4.04 -16.87
C SER A 165 -6.74 4.75 -15.52
N ILE A 166 -5.89 5.74 -15.31
CA ILE A 166 -5.97 6.70 -14.22
C ILE A 166 -5.95 8.10 -14.82
N GLU A 167 -6.93 8.93 -14.45
CA GLU A 167 -6.91 10.34 -14.80
C GLU A 167 -5.63 10.97 -14.27
N SER A 168 -4.90 11.73 -15.13
CA SER A 168 -3.60 12.29 -14.78
C SER A 168 -3.69 13.12 -13.48
N PRO A 169 -3.06 12.67 -12.40
CA PRO A 169 -3.09 13.44 -11.15
C PRO A 169 -2.19 14.69 -11.21
N ILE A 170 -1.41 14.85 -12.28
CA ILE A 170 -0.57 16.02 -12.54
C ILE A 170 -1.42 17.12 -13.16
N GLU A 171 -2.25 16.78 -14.16
CA GLU A 171 -3.14 17.74 -14.85
C GLU A 171 -4.37 18.06 -13.99
N HIS A 172 -4.84 17.08 -13.23
CA HIS A 172 -5.98 17.19 -12.32
C HIS A 172 -5.54 16.84 -10.90
N PRO A 173 -4.94 17.77 -10.13
CA PRO A 173 -4.45 17.52 -8.78
C PRO A 173 -5.52 16.96 -7.83
N ILE A 174 -5.09 16.07 -6.95
CA ILE A 174 -5.91 15.44 -5.90
C ILE A 174 -6.01 16.35 -4.69
#